data_89f6bfbaf588e492469d25c2b99f55fa
#
_entry.id   89f6bfbaf588e492469d25c2b99f55fa
#
_cell.length_a   1.000
_cell.length_b   1.000
_cell.length_c   1.000
_cell.angle_alpha   90.00
_cell.angle_beta   90.00
_cell.angle_gamma   90.00
#
_symmetry.space_group_name_H-M   'P 1'
#
loop_
_entity.id
_entity.type
_entity.pdbx_description
1 polymer ?
#
loop_
_entity_poly.entity_id
_entity_poly.type
_entity_poly.pdbx_seq_one_letter_code
_entity_poly.pdbx_strand_id
1 'polypeptide(L)'
;IKTLNNHYGEFDIYIGHSLGSMAILKYCEQASNVKKIVTIGSGDQMRTIFDNFITSVGLKFKTLERMKTYFQDKYNININDYDASYVVRQQQTPSLIVHDEDDLDIDVSCSVNIHKQHPKATLMVTKGLGHRRILRDEKVIHKVISFIQAS
;
A
#
# COMPACT_ATOMS: atom_id res chain seq x y z
N ILE A 1 8.23 10.27 3.01
CA ILE A 1 8.90 9.34 3.94
C ILE A 1 10.36 9.79 4.12
N LYS A 2 11.18 9.87 3.07
CA LYS A 2 12.61 10.26 3.17
C LYS A 2 12.83 11.54 3.99
N THR A 3 12.02 12.58 3.79
CA THR A 3 12.11 13.84 4.55
C THR A 3 11.88 13.64 6.05
N LEU A 4 10.93 12.78 6.43
CA LEU A 4 10.66 12.46 7.83
C LEU A 4 11.83 11.68 8.44
N ASN A 5 12.35 10.68 7.73
CA ASN A 5 13.50 9.92 8.19
C ASN A 5 14.75 10.77 8.34
N ASN A 6 14.98 11.73 7.45
CA ASN A 6 16.10 12.66 7.56
C ASN A 6 15.99 13.58 8.78
N HIS A 7 14.76 13.87 9.23
CA HIS A 7 14.52 14.78 10.36
C HIS A 7 14.46 14.05 11.71
N TYR A 8 13.83 12.87 11.76
CA TYR A 8 13.55 12.13 13.00
C TYR A 8 14.40 10.87 13.18
N GLY A 9 15.22 10.52 12.21
CA GLY A 9 15.88 9.21 12.13
C GLY A 9 15.02 8.16 11.41
N GLU A 10 15.62 7.01 11.12
CA GLU A 10 14.93 5.89 10.48
C GLU A 10 13.94 5.24 11.43
N PHE A 11 12.79 4.88 10.91
CA PHE A 11 11.76 4.15 11.67
C PHE A 11 11.90 2.64 11.44
N ASP A 12 11.72 1.87 12.50
CA ASP A 12 11.71 0.41 12.47
C ASP A 12 10.44 -0.17 11.85
N ILE A 13 9.31 0.55 11.95
CA ILE A 13 7.98 0.06 11.62
C ILE A 13 7.24 1.10 10.78
N TYR A 14 6.63 0.63 9.71
CA TYR A 14 5.79 1.45 8.85
C TYR A 14 4.37 0.88 8.78
N ILE A 15 3.39 1.74 9.01
CA ILE A 15 1.96 1.42 8.87
C ILE A 15 1.38 2.35 7.81
N GLY A 16 0.78 1.80 6.77
CA GLY A 16 0.14 2.55 5.71
C GLY A 16 -1.32 2.16 5.52
N HIS A 17 -2.13 3.11 5.08
CA HIS A 17 -3.51 2.90 4.67
C HIS A 17 -3.71 3.39 3.24
N SER A 18 -4.47 2.62 2.44
CA SER A 18 -4.83 2.99 1.07
C SER A 18 -3.58 3.29 0.21
N LEU A 19 -3.50 4.44 -0.44
CA LEU A 19 -2.33 4.90 -1.19
C LEU A 19 -1.07 4.99 -0.31
N GLY A 20 -1.21 5.29 0.99
CA GLY A 20 -0.11 5.28 1.95
C GLY A 20 0.53 3.91 2.09
N SER A 21 -0.22 2.82 1.94
CA SER A 21 0.30 1.45 1.91
C SER A 21 1.25 1.25 0.72
N MET A 22 0.85 1.65 -0.47
CA MET A 22 1.70 1.55 -1.67
C MET A 22 2.98 2.40 -1.52
N ALA A 23 2.84 3.59 -0.93
CA ALA A 23 3.98 4.49 -0.71
C ALA A 23 5.03 3.90 0.25
N ILE A 24 4.61 3.25 1.36
CA ILE A 24 5.54 2.60 2.27
C ILE A 24 6.15 1.34 1.68
N LEU A 25 5.39 0.53 0.93
CA LEU A 25 5.93 -0.64 0.24
C LEU A 25 7.03 -0.22 -0.73
N LYS A 26 6.79 0.80 -1.55
CA LYS A 26 7.80 1.33 -2.48
C LYS A 26 9.02 1.91 -1.77
N TYR A 27 8.83 2.58 -0.65
CA TYR A 27 9.94 3.07 0.15
C TYR A 27 10.76 1.92 0.74
N CYS A 28 10.09 0.94 1.34
CA CYS A 28 10.73 -0.20 2.00
C CYS A 28 11.42 -1.19 1.04
N GLU A 29 11.14 -1.11 -0.27
CA GLU A 29 11.88 -1.89 -1.28
C GLU A 29 13.40 -1.64 -1.21
N GLN A 30 13.80 -0.43 -0.84
CA GLN A 30 15.20 0.00 -0.79
C GLN A 30 15.73 0.24 0.64
N ALA A 31 14.86 0.14 1.65
CA ALA A 31 15.22 0.41 3.04
C ALA A 31 15.71 -0.87 3.73
N SER A 32 16.89 -0.83 4.35
CA SER A 32 17.55 -2.00 4.97
C SER A 32 17.17 -2.23 6.44
N ASN A 33 16.73 -1.20 7.16
CA ASN A 33 16.55 -1.24 8.61
C ASN A 33 15.10 -1.42 9.06
N VAL A 34 14.18 -1.66 8.12
CA VAL A 34 12.75 -1.83 8.43
C VAL A 34 12.51 -3.20 9.02
N LYS A 35 11.97 -3.25 10.23
CA LYS A 35 11.69 -4.50 10.96
C LYS A 35 10.31 -5.06 10.63
N LYS A 36 9.31 -4.19 10.43
CA LYS A 36 7.93 -4.62 10.14
C LYS A 36 7.18 -3.62 9.27
N ILE A 37 6.31 -4.14 8.42
CA ILE A 37 5.42 -3.36 7.57
C ILE A 37 3.98 -3.79 7.82
N VAL A 38 3.07 -2.83 7.94
CA VAL A 38 1.63 -3.07 8.00
C VAL A 38 0.95 -2.28 6.88
N THR A 39 0.18 -2.96 6.04
CA THR A 39 -0.66 -2.33 5.01
C THR A 39 -2.12 -2.59 5.29
N ILE A 40 -2.95 -1.57 5.20
CA ILE A 40 -4.39 -1.65 5.45
C ILE A 40 -5.12 -1.09 4.23
N GLY A 41 -6.00 -1.87 3.60
CA GLY A 41 -6.77 -1.44 2.44
C GLY A 41 -5.89 -0.97 1.27
N SER A 42 -4.80 -1.68 0.99
CA SER A 42 -3.84 -1.27 -0.04
C SER A 42 -4.37 -1.48 -1.45
N GLY A 43 -4.15 -0.51 -2.33
CA GLY A 43 -4.20 -0.74 -3.77
C GLY A 43 -3.02 -1.60 -4.23
N ASP A 44 -3.15 -2.16 -5.42
CA ASP A 44 -2.11 -2.98 -6.05
C ASP A 44 -1.48 -2.25 -7.23
N GLN A 45 -2.27 -1.95 -8.25
CA GLN A 45 -1.80 -1.34 -9.48
C GLN A 45 -2.02 0.18 -9.48
N MET A 46 -0.96 0.94 -9.67
CA MET A 46 -1.03 2.41 -9.74
C MET A 46 -1.95 2.88 -10.87
N ARG A 47 -1.95 2.17 -12.01
CA ARG A 47 -2.83 2.45 -13.12
C ARG A 47 -4.31 2.43 -12.70
N THR A 48 -4.73 1.37 -12.00
CA THR A 48 -6.12 1.22 -11.52
C THR A 48 -6.51 2.35 -10.57
N ILE A 49 -5.60 2.77 -9.68
CA ILE A 49 -5.84 3.92 -8.79
C ILE A 49 -6.09 5.20 -9.60
N PHE A 50 -5.29 5.47 -10.62
CA PHE A 50 -5.49 6.63 -11.49
C PHE A 50 -6.75 6.53 -12.34
N ASP A 51 -7.07 5.35 -12.88
CA ASP A 51 -8.29 5.12 -13.67
C ASP A 51 -9.54 5.39 -12.81
N ASN A 52 -9.57 4.87 -11.58
CA ASN A 52 -10.66 5.11 -10.63
C ASN A 52 -10.77 6.59 -10.25
N PHE A 53 -9.65 7.25 -9.99
CA PHE A 53 -9.63 8.69 -9.68
C PHE A 53 -10.18 9.51 -10.86
N ILE A 54 -9.68 9.29 -12.07
CA ILE A 54 -10.12 10.02 -13.27
C ILE A 54 -11.62 9.82 -13.51
N THR A 55 -12.11 8.59 -13.35
CA THR A 55 -13.53 8.28 -13.46
C THR A 55 -14.36 9.00 -12.40
N SER A 56 -13.92 8.98 -11.14
CA SER A 56 -14.64 9.60 -10.02
C SER A 56 -14.79 11.12 -10.15
N VAL A 57 -13.81 11.78 -10.78
CA VAL A 57 -13.85 13.24 -11.01
C VAL A 57 -14.36 13.61 -12.41
N GLY A 58 -14.85 12.65 -13.19
CA GLY A 58 -15.45 12.90 -14.52
C GLY A 58 -14.45 13.34 -15.59
N LEU A 59 -13.18 13.04 -15.45
CA LEU A 59 -12.17 13.40 -16.44
C LEU A 59 -12.06 12.35 -17.57
N LYS A 60 -11.58 12.79 -18.73
CA LYS A 60 -11.40 11.90 -19.88
C LYS A 60 -10.13 11.06 -19.73
N PHE A 61 -10.16 9.83 -20.23
CA PHE A 61 -9.01 8.91 -20.24
C PHE A 61 -7.71 9.53 -20.82
N LYS A 62 -7.83 10.42 -21.81
CA LYS A 62 -6.68 11.17 -22.33
C LYS A 62 -5.91 11.96 -21.26
N THR A 63 -6.57 12.31 -20.16
CA THR A 63 -5.94 13.01 -19.02
C THR A 63 -4.95 12.10 -18.31
N LEU A 64 -5.27 10.79 -18.15
CA LEU A 64 -4.37 9.81 -17.57
C LEU A 64 -3.05 9.71 -18.37
N GLU A 65 -3.16 9.57 -19.68
CA GLU A 65 -1.97 9.46 -20.51
C GLU A 65 -1.09 10.72 -20.44
N ARG A 66 -1.71 11.90 -20.39
CA ARG A 66 -0.98 13.16 -20.14
C ARG A 66 -0.31 13.21 -18.77
N MET A 67 -0.98 12.72 -17.74
CA MET A 67 -0.39 12.64 -16.40
C MET A 67 0.81 11.69 -16.36
N LYS A 68 0.71 10.51 -16.97
CA LYS A 68 1.82 9.56 -17.08
C LYS A 68 3.03 10.20 -17.77
N THR A 69 2.79 10.81 -18.94
CA THR A 69 3.86 11.53 -19.69
C THR A 69 4.48 12.62 -18.82
N TYR A 70 3.66 13.42 -18.15
CA TYR A 70 4.15 14.47 -17.25
C TYR A 70 5.03 13.93 -16.11
N PHE A 71 4.63 12.82 -15.46
CA PHE A 71 5.43 12.20 -14.42
C PHE A 71 6.74 11.63 -14.97
N GLN A 72 6.68 11.00 -16.13
CA GLN A 72 7.87 10.47 -16.80
C GLN A 72 8.84 11.60 -17.20
N ASP A 73 8.34 12.64 -17.86
CA ASP A 73 9.20 13.72 -18.39
C ASP A 73 9.79 14.60 -17.30
N LYS A 74 8.99 14.92 -16.28
CA LYS A 74 9.40 15.87 -15.24
C LYS A 74 10.16 15.24 -14.09
N TYR A 75 9.80 14.01 -13.72
CA TYR A 75 10.32 13.35 -12.52
C TYR A 75 11.04 12.03 -12.82
N ASN A 76 11.09 11.61 -14.07
CA ASN A 76 11.59 10.28 -14.49
C ASN A 76 10.91 9.13 -13.74
N ILE A 77 9.58 9.25 -13.53
CA ILE A 77 8.76 8.28 -12.82
C ILE A 77 7.90 7.50 -13.81
N ASN A 78 8.14 6.20 -13.93
CA ASN A 78 7.20 5.27 -14.52
C ASN A 78 6.21 4.80 -13.44
N ILE A 79 4.92 5.09 -13.60
CA ILE A 79 3.91 4.77 -12.59
C ILE A 79 3.80 3.27 -12.29
N ASN A 80 4.11 2.40 -13.26
CA ASN A 80 4.05 0.95 -13.08
C ASN A 80 5.14 0.43 -12.13
N ASP A 81 6.23 1.18 -11.93
CA ASP A 81 7.29 0.83 -10.96
C ASP A 81 6.82 0.94 -9.51
N TYR A 82 5.58 1.40 -9.31
CA TYR A 82 4.93 1.55 -8.00
C TYR A 82 3.83 0.52 -7.76
N ASP A 83 3.65 -0.44 -8.66
CA ASP A 83 2.71 -1.54 -8.47
C ASP A 83 3.12 -2.38 -7.26
N ALA A 84 2.23 -2.46 -6.26
CA ALA A 84 2.57 -3.05 -4.97
C ALA A 84 2.94 -4.54 -5.07
N SER A 85 2.20 -5.31 -5.87
CA SER A 85 2.50 -6.72 -6.09
C SER A 85 3.83 -6.97 -6.82
N TYR A 86 4.33 -6.00 -7.57
CA TYR A 86 5.66 -6.06 -8.18
C TYR A 86 6.75 -5.74 -7.16
N VAL A 87 6.56 -4.64 -6.43
CA VAL A 87 7.52 -4.12 -5.44
C VAL A 87 7.83 -5.13 -4.33
N VAL A 88 6.82 -5.90 -3.89
CA VAL A 88 6.99 -6.82 -2.75
C VAL A 88 7.65 -8.15 -3.07
N ARG A 89 7.95 -8.45 -4.32
CA ARG A 89 8.48 -9.78 -4.73
C ARG A 89 9.80 -10.15 -4.05
N GLN A 90 10.65 -9.18 -3.80
CA GLN A 90 11.95 -9.36 -3.15
C GLN A 90 11.96 -8.89 -1.70
N GLN A 91 10.80 -8.43 -1.18
CA GLN A 91 10.69 -7.92 0.17
C GLN A 91 10.87 -9.05 1.20
N GLN A 92 11.84 -8.89 2.11
CA GLN A 92 12.13 -9.86 3.16
C GLN A 92 11.64 -9.40 4.55
N THR A 93 11.19 -8.16 4.67
CA THR A 93 10.65 -7.64 5.93
C THR A 93 9.31 -8.29 6.23
N PRO A 94 9.12 -8.87 7.43
CA PRO A 94 7.83 -9.38 7.86
C PRO A 94 6.71 -8.34 7.68
N SER A 95 5.63 -8.72 7.04
CA SER A 95 4.54 -7.81 6.70
C SER A 95 3.17 -8.37 7.10
N LEU A 96 2.31 -7.49 7.64
CA LEU A 96 0.89 -7.78 7.87
C LEU A 96 0.07 -6.97 6.85
N ILE A 97 -0.68 -7.70 6.04
CA ILE A 97 -1.62 -7.12 5.07
C ILE A 97 -3.02 -7.27 5.64
N VAL A 98 -3.75 -6.17 5.79
CA VAL A 98 -5.13 -6.17 6.29
C VAL A 98 -6.06 -5.58 5.24
N HIS A 99 -7.18 -6.25 4.95
CA HIS A 99 -8.18 -5.74 4.01
C HIS A 99 -9.59 -6.22 4.40
N ASP A 100 -10.58 -5.40 4.09
CA ASP A 100 -11.98 -5.78 4.29
C ASP A 100 -12.60 -6.25 2.97
N GLU A 101 -13.34 -7.37 2.99
CA GLU A 101 -13.96 -7.90 1.77
C GLU A 101 -15.08 -7.02 1.21
N ASP A 102 -15.67 -6.17 2.04
CA ASP A 102 -16.71 -5.21 1.67
C ASP A 102 -16.14 -3.79 1.43
N ASP A 103 -14.83 -3.69 1.12
CA ASP A 103 -14.19 -2.44 0.72
C ASP A 103 -14.65 -2.04 -0.69
N LEU A 104 -15.42 -0.93 -0.77
CA LEU A 104 -15.96 -0.40 -2.03
C LEU A 104 -15.01 0.58 -2.72
N ASP A 105 -13.99 1.06 -2.04
CA ASP A 105 -13.00 1.99 -2.61
C ASP A 105 -11.87 1.22 -3.32
N ILE A 106 -11.41 0.12 -2.70
CA ILE A 106 -10.35 -0.76 -3.22
C ILE A 106 -10.74 -2.22 -3.02
N ASP A 107 -10.82 -2.96 -4.10
CA ASP A 107 -11.19 -4.37 -4.07
C ASP A 107 -10.16 -5.22 -3.29
N VAL A 108 -10.64 -6.14 -2.48
CA VAL A 108 -9.83 -7.03 -1.63
C VAL A 108 -8.83 -7.86 -2.44
N SER A 109 -9.10 -8.13 -3.72
CA SER A 109 -8.19 -8.84 -4.62
C SER A 109 -6.83 -8.16 -4.75
N CYS A 110 -6.75 -6.83 -4.57
CA CYS A 110 -5.49 -6.11 -4.52
C CYS A 110 -4.58 -6.66 -3.42
N SER A 111 -5.09 -6.76 -2.18
CA SER A 111 -4.32 -7.31 -1.05
C SER A 111 -4.03 -8.79 -1.20
N VAL A 112 -4.93 -9.55 -1.79
CA VAL A 112 -4.70 -10.98 -2.12
C VAL A 112 -3.55 -11.11 -3.13
N ASN A 113 -3.50 -10.27 -4.15
CA ASN A 113 -2.42 -10.27 -5.14
C ASN A 113 -1.07 -9.89 -4.52
N ILE A 114 -1.05 -8.85 -3.69
CA ILE A 114 0.16 -8.44 -2.95
C ILE A 114 0.66 -9.59 -2.07
N HIS A 115 -0.24 -10.22 -1.30
CA HIS A 115 0.11 -11.35 -0.43
C HIS A 115 0.70 -12.53 -1.20
N LYS A 116 0.14 -12.88 -2.38
CA LYS A 116 0.67 -13.96 -3.23
C LYS A 116 2.09 -13.73 -3.71
N GLN A 117 2.50 -12.47 -3.86
CA GLN A 117 3.82 -12.10 -4.36
C GLN A 117 4.83 -11.80 -3.22
N HIS A 118 4.35 -11.62 -1.99
CA HIS A 118 5.19 -11.23 -0.86
C HIS A 118 5.59 -12.44 -0.01
N PRO A 119 6.86 -12.87 -0.02
CA PRO A 119 7.30 -14.14 0.60
C PRO A 119 7.19 -14.16 2.13
N LYS A 120 7.12 -12.99 2.77
CA LYS A 120 7.11 -12.81 4.23
C LYS A 120 5.85 -12.14 4.77
N ALA A 121 4.76 -12.17 4.01
CA ALA A 121 3.51 -11.55 4.43
C ALA A 121 2.52 -12.53 5.05
N THR A 122 1.73 -12.01 5.99
CA THR A 122 0.48 -12.61 6.46
C THR A 122 -0.69 -11.75 6.00
N LEU A 123 -1.78 -12.36 5.57
CA LEU A 123 -3.01 -11.67 5.17
C LEU A 123 -4.09 -11.87 6.24
N MET A 124 -4.71 -10.77 6.66
CA MET A 124 -5.93 -10.74 7.46
C MET A 124 -7.05 -10.12 6.63
N VAL A 125 -8.08 -10.89 6.36
CA VAL A 125 -9.30 -10.38 5.71
C VAL A 125 -10.39 -10.21 6.76
N THR A 126 -11.05 -9.04 6.74
CA THR A 126 -12.21 -8.73 7.58
C THR A 126 -13.47 -8.59 6.73
N LYS A 127 -14.62 -8.43 7.36
CA LYS A 127 -15.91 -8.28 6.70
C LYS A 127 -16.75 -7.21 7.36
N GLY A 128 -17.45 -6.42 6.56
CA GLY A 128 -18.42 -5.44 7.05
C GLY A 128 -17.84 -4.12 7.50
N LEU A 129 -16.53 -3.91 7.42
CA LEU A 129 -15.87 -2.70 7.88
C LEU A 129 -15.68 -1.67 6.76
N GLY A 130 -15.40 -2.13 5.54
CA GLY A 130 -15.09 -1.29 4.40
C GLY A 130 -13.79 -0.51 4.58
N HIS A 131 -13.52 0.41 3.65
CA HIS A 131 -12.23 1.08 3.51
C HIS A 131 -11.78 1.91 4.72
N ARG A 132 -12.73 2.51 5.46
CA ARG A 132 -12.39 3.49 6.52
C ARG A 132 -12.64 2.99 7.92
N ARG A 133 -13.72 2.21 8.16
CA ARG A 133 -14.03 1.71 9.51
C ARG A 133 -13.03 0.68 9.98
N ILE A 134 -12.39 -0.03 9.06
CA ILE A 134 -11.30 -0.98 9.31
C ILE A 134 -10.20 -0.38 10.21
N LEU A 135 -9.94 0.92 10.10
CA LEU A 135 -8.93 1.63 10.92
C LEU A 135 -9.33 1.81 12.39
N ARG A 136 -10.61 1.58 12.72
CA ARG A 136 -11.16 1.78 14.07
C ARG A 136 -11.64 0.47 14.70
N ASP A 137 -11.54 -0.63 13.98
CA ASP A 137 -11.95 -1.94 14.48
C ASP A 137 -10.95 -2.47 15.51
N GLU A 138 -11.46 -2.83 16.69
CA GLU A 138 -10.63 -3.29 17.79
C GLU A 138 -9.85 -4.56 17.46
N LYS A 139 -10.43 -5.49 16.70
CA LYS A 139 -9.76 -6.74 16.32
C LYS A 139 -8.58 -6.45 15.36
N VAL A 140 -8.78 -5.52 14.43
CA VAL A 140 -7.72 -5.06 13.52
C VAL A 140 -6.61 -4.39 14.31
N ILE A 141 -6.96 -3.46 15.21
CA ILE A 141 -5.98 -2.75 16.05
C ILE A 141 -5.18 -3.75 16.90
N HIS A 142 -5.84 -4.67 17.58
CA HIS A 142 -5.18 -5.70 18.39
C HIS A 142 -4.26 -6.59 17.54
N LYS A 143 -4.69 -6.98 16.34
CA LYS A 143 -3.86 -7.77 15.42
C LYS A 143 -2.61 -7.01 14.99
N VAL A 144 -2.74 -5.73 14.65
CA VAL A 144 -1.61 -4.87 14.29
C VAL A 144 -0.64 -4.72 15.46
N ILE A 145 -1.14 -4.42 16.67
CA ILE A 145 -0.31 -4.30 17.87
C ILE A 145 0.43 -5.61 18.16
N SER A 146 -0.28 -6.74 18.16
CA SER A 146 0.32 -8.05 18.39
C SER A 146 1.39 -8.39 17.35
N PHE A 147 1.15 -8.05 16.07
CA PHE A 147 2.13 -8.26 15.02
C PHE A 147 3.38 -7.39 15.23
N ILE A 148 3.21 -6.14 15.63
CA ILE A 148 4.32 -5.22 15.87
C ILE A 148 5.17 -5.67 17.05
N GLN A 149 4.56 -6.19 18.12
CA GLN A 149 5.22 -6.60 19.36
C GLN A 149 5.84 -8.01 19.28
N ALA A 150 5.42 -8.84 18.35
CA ALA A 150 6.02 -10.16 18.16
C ALA A 150 7.52 -10.04 17.82
N SER A 151 8.34 -10.88 18.41
CA SER A 151 9.80 -10.92 18.19
C SER A 151 10.15 -11.53 16.85
#